data_9008c65aed3911a95a991682f7cce9d0
#
_entry.id   9008c65aed3911a95a991682f7cce9d0
#
_cell.length_a   1.000
_cell.length_b   1.000
_cell.length_c   1.000
_cell.angle_alpha   90.00
_cell.angle_beta   90.00
_cell.angle_gamma   90.00
#
_symmetry.space_group_name_H-M   'P 1'
#
loop_
_entity.id
_entity.type
_entity.pdbx_description
1 polymer ?
#
loop_
_entity_poly.entity_id
_entity_poly.type
_entity_poly.pdbx_seq_one_letter_code
_entity_poly.pdbx_strand_id
1 'polypeptide(L)'
;MVDKLKEWIVKIVTSRLFVVWVVILCLFTFVLQHLFTLQIIKGSDYLDNYMMKIEKTIDIEGTRGNIYDRNGVLLAHNELSYTVTLEDNGTYANNKERAKLLNAEISTLIDMIEKNGDSIVNDLDLYMDPDGELSFLSEGTELAGFRRDIYGRKKVADLKYNAKLGYDESAATPEQMYEYLLNKFAIDTETYDRYRAYQIVVIRYALYLSSYQKYIAIGIAEDVSDQTVAMIREHASELQGVEVREDTKRVYDYPEYFSHILGYTGKISDSEYDSLHEQDKSYNRSDVVGKAGIEQVMELQLQGKKGSETVYVNNVGKVLDEKDYQEPSAGNDVYLSLDATLQMAIYDLLEQELAGILNSKIINAKTSESSELYIPIYKVYNALIENSVISTSAMANAPDGTEQATVYRTFSDRKEAVLSEISGILQSDTAYNDLSEEMQEMVTYVVKMLQDKSVFVTSSIDTSDTIYQNWKDGKISVQEYLRHAIDASWINITAFDLNEKYADTSEVYAQLMSYVTEQLKNNTAFDKIVYKYLIYNDKITGSQLCLILYEQGVLAADDSAAKSEKWLNQCIYFLEK
;
A
#
# COMPACT_ATOMS: atom_id res chain seq x y z
N MET A 1 77.96 24.65 56.45
CA MET A 1 76.67 24.05 56.05
C MET A 1 76.72 23.44 54.67
N VAL A 2 77.36 24.13 53.72
CA VAL A 2 77.53 23.65 52.30
C VAL A 2 78.35 22.36 52.17
N ASP A 3 79.45 22.20 52.95
CA ASP A 3 80.29 21.01 52.89
C ASP A 3 79.59 19.76 53.50
N LYS A 4 78.85 19.89 54.56
CA LYS A 4 78.01 18.78 55.09
C LYS A 4 76.94 18.35 54.11
N LEU A 5 76.36 19.29 53.36
CA LEU A 5 75.36 18.98 52.32
C LEU A 5 75.96 18.24 51.14
N LYS A 6 77.21 18.62 50.73
CA LYS A 6 77.97 17.91 49.66
C LYS A 6 78.32 16.48 50.08
N GLU A 7 78.88 16.29 51.30
CA GLU A 7 79.19 14.93 51.79
C GLU A 7 77.89 14.05 51.90
N TRP A 8 76.80 14.61 52.28
CA TRP A 8 75.52 13.90 52.35
C TRP A 8 74.99 13.52 50.95
N ILE A 9 75.07 14.42 49.98
CA ILE A 9 74.71 14.17 48.58
C ILE A 9 75.60 13.09 48.00
N VAL A 10 76.97 13.18 48.18
CA VAL A 10 77.90 12.18 47.70
C VAL A 10 77.59 10.81 48.31
N LYS A 11 77.28 10.73 49.59
CA LYS A 11 76.92 9.50 50.30
C LYS A 11 75.62 8.85 49.81
N ILE A 12 74.67 9.65 49.38
CA ILE A 12 73.44 9.19 48.77
C ILE A 12 73.71 8.69 47.36
N VAL A 13 74.39 9.46 46.53
CA VAL A 13 74.68 9.12 45.11
C VAL A 13 75.57 7.91 44.99
N THR A 14 76.47 7.65 45.95
CA THR A 14 77.37 6.47 45.96
C THR A 14 76.70 5.25 46.66
N SER A 15 75.53 5.40 47.20
CA SER A 15 74.81 4.27 47.83
C SER A 15 74.26 3.27 46.79
N ARG A 16 74.34 1.99 47.10
CA ARG A 16 73.77 0.93 46.24
C ARG A 16 72.27 1.10 46.04
N LEU A 17 71.59 1.65 47.02
CA LEU A 17 70.18 1.95 46.97
C LEU A 17 69.83 3.07 45.97
N PHE A 18 70.69 4.08 45.86
CA PHE A 18 70.52 5.16 44.89
C PHE A 18 70.62 4.66 43.46
N VAL A 19 71.56 3.77 43.17
CA VAL A 19 71.70 3.17 41.85
C VAL A 19 70.42 2.35 41.48
N VAL A 20 69.92 1.57 42.45
CA VAL A 20 68.68 0.82 42.25
C VAL A 20 67.50 1.75 42.02
N TRP A 21 67.42 2.86 42.78
CA TRP A 21 66.36 3.88 42.64
C TRP A 21 66.43 4.55 41.25
N VAL A 22 67.61 4.93 40.78
CA VAL A 22 67.77 5.50 39.46
C VAL A 22 67.38 4.50 38.35
N VAL A 23 67.71 3.23 38.48
CA VAL A 23 67.31 2.19 37.52
C VAL A 23 65.78 2.05 37.52
N ILE A 24 65.12 2.03 38.68
CA ILE A 24 63.68 1.99 38.80
C ILE A 24 63.03 3.24 38.17
N LEU A 25 63.61 4.44 38.42
CA LEU A 25 63.09 5.68 37.83
C LEU A 25 63.23 5.71 36.32
N CYS A 26 64.34 5.21 35.76
CA CYS A 26 64.57 5.07 34.32
C CYS A 26 63.56 4.10 33.71
N LEU A 27 63.36 2.94 34.35
CA LEU A 27 62.35 1.96 33.88
C LEU A 27 60.92 2.53 33.92
N PHE A 28 60.59 3.25 35.02
CA PHE A 28 59.29 3.90 35.14
C PHE A 28 59.07 4.98 34.09
N THR A 29 60.10 5.81 33.82
CA THR A 29 60.06 6.84 32.78
C THR A 29 59.90 6.19 31.39
N PHE A 30 60.59 5.09 31.14
CA PHE A 30 60.47 4.33 29.88
C PHE A 30 59.05 3.75 29.72
N VAL A 31 58.46 3.18 30.77
CA VAL A 31 57.07 2.67 30.75
C VAL A 31 56.08 3.79 30.52
N LEU A 32 56.24 4.94 31.20
CA LEU A 32 55.39 6.13 31.02
C LEU A 32 55.48 6.67 29.57
N GLN A 33 56.68 6.78 29.03
CA GLN A 33 56.88 7.20 27.64
C GLN A 33 56.24 6.24 26.66
N HIS A 34 56.34 4.93 26.90
CA HIS A 34 55.74 3.91 26.06
C HIS A 34 54.19 3.96 26.16
N LEU A 35 53.67 4.15 27.39
CA LEU A 35 52.22 4.31 27.64
C LEU A 35 51.69 5.58 26.96
N PHE A 36 52.41 6.70 27.08
CA PHE A 36 52.06 7.94 26.41
C PHE A 36 52.05 7.80 24.87
N THR A 37 53.03 7.12 24.32
CA THR A 37 53.10 6.84 22.87
C THR A 37 51.94 5.97 22.42
N LEU A 38 51.59 4.93 23.19
CA LEU A 38 50.48 4.03 22.87
C LEU A 38 49.11 4.69 23.02
N GLN A 39 48.89 5.49 24.09
CA GLN A 39 47.57 6.04 24.37
C GLN A 39 47.32 7.40 23.70
N ILE A 40 48.31 8.26 23.58
CA ILE A 40 48.13 9.64 23.09
C ILE A 40 48.60 9.76 21.62
N ILE A 41 49.78 9.24 21.25
CA ILE A 41 50.30 9.43 19.89
C ILE A 41 49.71 8.43 18.90
N LYS A 42 49.55 7.19 19.32
CA LYS A 42 49.05 6.09 18.49
C LYS A 42 47.63 5.65 18.88
N GLY A 43 47.01 6.34 19.82
CA GLY A 43 45.69 5.96 20.34
C GLY A 43 44.59 6.02 19.28
N SER A 44 44.60 7.05 18.43
CA SER A 44 43.70 7.16 17.29
C SER A 44 43.95 6.07 16.24
N ASP A 45 45.22 5.81 15.89
CA ASP A 45 45.58 4.77 14.93
C ASP A 45 45.18 3.37 15.40
N TYR A 46 45.30 3.12 16.72
CA TYR A 46 44.81 1.87 17.30
C TYR A 46 43.30 1.78 17.37
N LEU A 47 42.59 2.89 17.70
CA LEU A 47 41.12 2.93 17.67
C LEU A 47 40.62 2.67 16.26
N ASP A 48 41.18 3.31 15.25
CA ASP A 48 40.80 3.17 13.84
C ASP A 48 41.15 1.78 13.28
N ASN A 49 42.26 1.17 13.70
CA ASN A 49 42.67 -0.16 13.26
C ASN A 49 42.05 -1.32 14.08
N TYR A 50 41.56 -1.06 15.31
CA TYR A 50 40.92 -2.06 16.17
C TYR A 50 39.40 -1.96 16.22
N MET A 51 38.75 -0.99 15.58
CA MET A 51 37.36 -1.11 15.30
C MET A 51 37.13 -2.36 14.44
N MET A 52 36.36 -3.31 14.94
CA MET A 52 36.00 -4.50 14.18
C MET A 52 35.26 -4.03 12.93
N LYS A 53 36.00 -3.94 11.80
CA LYS A 53 35.43 -3.67 10.49
C LYS A 53 34.86 -5.00 9.97
N ILE A 54 33.55 -5.06 9.80
CA ILE A 54 32.88 -6.18 9.15
C ILE A 54 32.77 -5.80 7.68
N GLU A 55 33.38 -6.61 6.82
CA GLU A 55 33.30 -6.45 5.37
C GLU A 55 31.94 -6.95 4.87
N LYS A 56 31.28 -6.14 4.06
CA LYS A 56 30.01 -6.44 3.42
C LYS A 56 30.05 -6.00 1.96
N THR A 57 29.49 -6.80 1.09
CA THR A 57 29.30 -6.41 -0.32
C THR A 57 27.86 -5.94 -0.49
N ILE A 58 27.69 -4.78 -1.12
CA ILE A 58 26.41 -4.21 -1.53
C ILE A 58 26.32 -4.32 -3.04
N ASP A 59 25.21 -4.86 -3.54
CA ASP A 59 24.95 -4.89 -4.98
C ASP A 59 24.42 -3.52 -5.43
N ILE A 60 24.88 -3.09 -6.61
CA ILE A 60 24.44 -1.85 -7.26
C ILE A 60 23.67 -2.25 -8.51
N GLU A 61 22.41 -1.87 -8.60
CA GLU A 61 21.55 -2.27 -9.70
C GLU A 61 22.03 -1.67 -11.03
N GLY A 62 21.96 -2.48 -12.10
CA GLY A 62 22.21 -2.02 -13.46
C GLY A 62 20.94 -1.47 -14.10
N THR A 63 21.10 -0.47 -14.93
CA THR A 63 19.98 0.11 -15.69
C THR A 63 19.36 -0.92 -16.63
N ARG A 64 18.05 -1.02 -16.68
CA ARG A 64 17.34 -1.92 -17.57
C ARG A 64 17.45 -1.47 -19.03
N GLY A 65 17.55 -2.39 -20.00
CA GLY A 65 17.58 -2.09 -21.43
C GLY A 65 16.28 -1.46 -21.94
N ASN A 66 16.36 -0.70 -23.01
CA ASN A 66 15.21 -0.06 -23.63
C ASN A 66 14.47 -1.04 -24.56
N ILE A 67 13.17 -0.75 -24.81
CA ILE A 67 12.37 -1.50 -25.78
C ILE A 67 11.97 -0.56 -26.90
N TYR A 68 12.23 -0.97 -28.12
CA TYR A 68 11.95 -0.22 -29.35
C TYR A 68 11.01 -1.02 -30.27
N ASP A 69 10.28 -0.30 -31.11
CA ASP A 69 9.61 -0.92 -32.27
C ASP A 69 10.63 -1.29 -33.37
N ARG A 70 10.18 -1.86 -34.48
CA ARG A 70 11.04 -2.22 -35.61
C ARG A 70 11.72 -1.04 -36.31
N ASN A 71 11.19 0.18 -36.14
CA ASN A 71 11.68 1.40 -36.76
C ASN A 71 12.57 2.22 -35.80
N GLY A 72 12.78 1.74 -34.57
CA GLY A 72 13.55 2.43 -33.54
C GLY A 72 12.71 3.46 -32.75
N VAL A 73 11.39 3.39 -32.80
CA VAL A 73 10.50 4.19 -31.93
C VAL A 73 10.61 3.64 -30.52
N LEU A 74 10.89 4.50 -29.55
CA LEU A 74 11.03 4.15 -28.14
C LEU A 74 9.65 3.80 -27.56
N LEU A 75 9.54 2.64 -26.91
CA LEU A 75 8.31 2.13 -26.30
C LEU A 75 8.42 1.97 -24.79
N ALA A 76 9.60 1.63 -24.29
CA ALA A 76 9.89 1.61 -22.87
C ALA A 76 11.35 1.99 -22.61
N HIS A 77 11.58 2.84 -21.61
CA HIS A 77 12.90 3.35 -21.25
C HIS A 77 13.00 3.65 -19.76
N ASN A 78 14.18 4.08 -19.33
CA ASN A 78 14.38 4.50 -17.95
C ASN A 78 14.61 6.00 -17.91
N GLU A 79 13.96 6.68 -16.98
CA GLU A 79 14.22 8.07 -16.65
C GLU A 79 14.96 8.16 -15.31
N LEU A 80 15.78 9.21 -15.15
CA LEU A 80 16.39 9.51 -13.87
C LEU A 80 15.30 9.83 -12.85
N SER A 81 15.40 9.21 -11.71
CA SER A 81 14.50 9.38 -10.58
C SER A 81 15.33 9.54 -9.30
N TYR A 82 14.68 9.91 -8.23
CA TYR A 82 15.30 10.02 -6.92
C TYR A 82 14.52 9.22 -5.89
N THR A 83 15.24 8.44 -5.10
CA THR A 83 14.68 7.68 -3.99
C THR A 83 15.21 8.22 -2.66
N VAL A 84 14.30 8.55 -1.76
CA VAL A 84 14.64 8.91 -0.39
C VAL A 84 14.84 7.64 0.41
N THR A 85 16.00 7.48 1.00
CA THR A 85 16.38 6.30 1.79
C THR A 85 16.59 6.66 3.26
N LEU A 86 16.34 5.69 4.14
CA LEU A 86 16.55 5.82 5.57
C LEU A 86 17.35 4.64 6.11
N GLU A 87 18.38 4.93 6.88
CA GLU A 87 19.18 3.98 7.63
C GLU A 87 19.09 4.26 9.14
N ASP A 88 18.81 3.25 9.95
CA ASP A 88 18.80 3.39 11.41
C ASP A 88 20.23 3.24 11.97
N ASN A 89 21.06 4.25 11.72
CA ASN A 89 22.48 4.31 12.12
C ASN A 89 22.74 5.21 13.34
N GLY A 90 21.68 5.67 14.02
CA GLY A 90 21.72 6.57 15.15
C GLY A 90 22.38 5.98 16.41
N THR A 91 22.96 6.86 17.22
CA THR A 91 23.48 6.49 18.55
C THR A 91 22.48 6.89 19.60
N TYR A 92 21.90 5.91 20.28
CA TYR A 92 20.84 6.11 21.28
C TYR A 92 21.25 5.53 22.63
N ALA A 93 20.88 6.20 23.73
CA ALA A 93 21.19 5.72 25.08
C ALA A 93 20.42 4.44 25.44
N ASN A 94 19.22 4.25 24.89
CA ASN A 94 18.38 3.08 25.11
C ASN A 94 17.29 2.93 24.04
N ASN A 95 16.61 1.77 23.99
CA ASN A 95 15.55 1.49 23.02
C ASN A 95 14.35 2.45 23.08
N LYS A 96 14.02 2.99 24.25
CA LYS A 96 12.91 3.93 24.39
C LYS A 96 13.24 5.28 23.77
N GLU A 97 14.46 5.76 23.98
CA GLU A 97 14.97 6.98 23.35
C GLU A 97 15.06 6.80 21.82
N ARG A 98 15.61 5.65 21.36
CA ARG A 98 15.63 5.30 19.93
C ARG A 98 14.25 5.36 19.32
N ALA A 99 13.25 4.74 19.94
CA ALA A 99 11.88 4.75 19.42
C ALA A 99 11.35 6.19 19.30
N LYS A 100 11.52 7.00 20.34
CA LYS A 100 11.05 8.39 20.37
C LYS A 100 11.72 9.26 19.30
N LEU A 101 13.04 9.21 19.19
CA LEU A 101 13.79 10.05 18.24
C LEU A 101 13.54 9.63 16.81
N LEU A 102 13.59 8.33 16.54
CA LEU A 102 13.37 7.79 15.20
C LEU A 102 11.92 8.00 14.71
N ASN A 103 10.91 7.86 15.59
CA ASN A 103 9.53 8.15 15.22
C ASN A 103 9.31 9.65 14.92
N ALA A 104 9.97 10.54 15.67
CA ALA A 104 9.90 11.97 15.41
C ALA A 104 10.60 12.36 14.10
N GLU A 105 11.75 11.78 13.83
CA GLU A 105 12.49 11.97 12.57
C GLU A 105 11.68 11.48 11.36
N ILE A 106 11.12 10.27 11.44
CA ILE A 106 10.25 9.72 10.40
C ILE A 106 9.05 10.62 10.16
N SER A 107 8.40 11.13 11.20
CA SER A 107 7.27 12.06 11.06
C SER A 107 7.67 13.34 10.33
N THR A 108 8.82 13.93 10.70
CA THR A 108 9.36 15.13 10.04
C THR A 108 9.67 14.87 8.56
N LEU A 109 10.24 13.70 8.27
CA LEU A 109 10.57 13.31 6.91
C LEU A 109 9.32 13.10 6.05
N ILE A 110 8.27 12.47 6.59
CA ILE A 110 6.97 12.34 5.91
C ILE A 110 6.39 13.72 5.61
N ASP A 111 6.44 14.67 6.58
CA ASP A 111 5.97 16.05 6.36
C ASP A 111 6.68 16.73 5.19
N MET A 112 8.01 16.52 5.06
CA MET A 112 8.80 17.07 3.96
C MET A 112 8.42 16.47 2.60
N ILE A 113 8.17 15.15 2.56
CA ILE A 113 7.77 14.44 1.36
C ILE A 113 6.37 14.90 0.92
N GLU A 114 5.38 14.85 1.81
CA GLU A 114 3.99 15.17 1.49
C GLU A 114 3.76 16.65 1.17
N LYS A 115 4.55 17.56 1.75
CA LYS A 115 4.45 18.99 1.49
C LYS A 115 4.63 19.35 0.02
N ASN A 116 5.39 18.56 -0.72
CA ASN A 116 5.66 18.75 -2.15
C ASN A 116 4.78 17.88 -3.06
N GLY A 117 3.83 17.13 -2.48
CA GLY A 117 2.90 16.26 -3.20
C GLY A 117 3.44 14.86 -3.47
N ASP A 118 4.62 14.52 -2.95
CA ASP A 118 5.17 13.17 -3.03
C ASP A 118 4.56 12.27 -1.94
N SER A 119 4.76 10.96 -2.03
CA SER A 119 4.21 9.99 -1.08
C SER A 119 5.25 8.96 -0.64
N ILE A 120 5.03 8.39 0.56
CA ILE A 120 5.85 7.29 1.04
C ILE A 120 5.49 5.98 0.34
N VAL A 121 6.47 5.08 0.20
CA VAL A 121 6.25 3.70 -0.24
C VAL A 121 5.54 2.94 0.87
N ASN A 122 4.47 2.25 0.52
CA ASN A 122 3.70 1.41 1.43
C ASN A 122 3.71 -0.04 0.97
N ASP A 123 4.64 -0.83 1.47
CA ASP A 123 4.76 -2.27 1.26
C ASP A 123 4.13 -3.09 2.40
N LEU A 124 3.42 -2.43 3.30
CA LEU A 124 2.72 -3.10 4.40
C LEU A 124 1.42 -3.72 3.87
N ASP A 125 1.22 -5.02 4.10
CA ASP A 125 -0.01 -5.74 3.73
C ASP A 125 -1.21 -5.41 4.64
N LEU A 126 -1.19 -4.19 5.15
CA LEU A 126 -2.23 -3.56 5.95
C LEU A 126 -2.47 -2.16 5.39
N TYR A 127 -3.64 -1.92 4.86
CA TYR A 127 -4.03 -0.67 4.23
C TYR A 127 -5.02 0.11 5.10
N MET A 128 -4.78 1.39 5.24
CA MET A 128 -5.71 2.34 5.87
C MET A 128 -6.34 3.21 4.80
N ASP A 129 -7.66 3.22 4.73
CA ASP A 129 -8.38 4.07 3.80
C ASP A 129 -8.47 5.53 4.29
N PRO A 130 -8.97 6.47 3.46
CA PRO A 130 -9.11 7.87 3.86
C PRO A 130 -10.06 8.11 5.05
N ASP A 131 -10.96 7.17 5.33
CA ASP A 131 -11.89 7.24 6.46
C ASP A 131 -11.26 6.67 7.74
N GLY A 132 -10.05 6.12 7.64
CA GLY A 132 -9.28 5.55 8.75
C GLY A 132 -9.60 4.08 9.04
N GLU A 133 -10.36 3.40 8.18
CA GLU A 133 -10.64 1.96 8.31
C GLU A 133 -9.46 1.13 7.80
N LEU A 134 -9.15 0.05 8.50
CA LEU A 134 -8.03 -0.83 8.18
C LEU A 134 -8.50 -2.12 7.49
N SER A 135 -7.80 -2.52 6.45
CA SER A 135 -8.04 -3.76 5.72
C SER A 135 -6.73 -4.47 5.36
N PHE A 136 -6.79 -5.79 5.13
CA PHE A 136 -5.68 -6.52 4.55
C PHE A 136 -5.71 -6.42 3.03
N LEU A 137 -4.54 -6.33 2.40
CA LEU A 137 -4.40 -6.36 0.94
C LEU A 137 -4.34 -7.80 0.41
N SER A 138 -3.81 -8.74 1.21
CA SER A 138 -3.69 -10.15 0.86
C SER A 138 -4.72 -11.03 1.58
N GLU A 139 -4.88 -12.26 1.07
CA GLU A 139 -5.75 -13.28 1.62
C GLU A 139 -5.03 -14.65 1.73
N GLY A 140 -5.64 -15.60 2.41
CA GLY A 140 -5.21 -16.99 2.44
C GLY A 140 -3.79 -17.19 2.98
N THR A 141 -2.93 -17.83 2.19
CA THR A 141 -1.57 -18.19 2.59
C THR A 141 -0.63 -16.98 2.71
N GLU A 142 -0.83 -15.95 1.89
CA GLU A 142 -0.05 -14.72 1.93
C GLU A 142 -0.33 -13.95 3.21
N LEU A 143 -1.60 -13.75 3.56
CA LEU A 143 -2.00 -13.13 4.82
C LEU A 143 -1.49 -13.92 6.04
N ALA A 144 -1.51 -15.27 5.98
CA ALA A 144 -0.94 -16.09 7.05
C ALA A 144 0.58 -15.90 7.17
N GLY A 145 1.27 -15.72 6.05
CA GLY A 145 2.69 -15.36 6.00
C GLY A 145 2.96 -14.00 6.63
N PHE A 146 2.18 -12.99 6.26
CA PHE A 146 2.26 -11.65 6.83
C PHE A 146 2.04 -11.63 8.34
N ARG A 147 1.01 -12.32 8.84
CA ARG A 147 0.79 -12.49 10.29
C ARG A 147 1.99 -13.14 10.98
N ARG A 148 2.57 -14.19 10.38
CA ARG A 148 3.79 -14.83 10.89
C ARG A 148 4.93 -13.82 11.09
N ASP A 149 5.17 -12.96 10.13
CA ASP A 149 6.27 -12.00 10.12
C ASP A 149 6.04 -10.85 11.12
N ILE A 150 4.81 -10.34 11.22
CA ILE A 150 4.44 -9.33 12.22
C ILE A 150 4.70 -9.82 13.64
N TYR A 151 4.26 -11.04 13.96
CA TYR A 151 4.46 -11.63 15.31
C TYR A 151 5.83 -12.28 15.49
N GLY A 152 6.70 -12.24 14.46
CA GLY A 152 8.07 -12.81 14.52
C GLY A 152 8.09 -14.32 14.73
N ARG A 153 7.13 -15.05 14.15
CA ARG A 153 7.05 -16.50 14.23
C ARG A 153 7.94 -17.15 13.14
N LYS A 154 8.48 -18.34 13.43
CA LYS A 154 9.31 -19.04 12.44
C LYS A 154 8.48 -19.69 11.34
N LYS A 155 7.29 -20.18 11.68
CA LYS A 155 6.36 -20.86 10.75
C LYS A 155 4.94 -20.36 10.99
N VAL A 156 4.10 -20.43 9.96
CA VAL A 156 2.66 -20.13 10.07
C VAL A 156 1.99 -20.99 11.13
N ALA A 157 2.38 -22.27 11.24
CA ALA A 157 1.87 -23.19 12.27
C ALA A 157 2.21 -22.79 13.73
N ASP A 158 3.11 -21.83 13.93
CA ASP A 158 3.47 -21.32 15.26
C ASP A 158 2.54 -20.17 15.71
N LEU A 159 1.67 -19.66 14.81
CA LEU A 159 0.61 -18.71 15.13
C LEU A 159 -0.47 -19.39 15.95
N LYS A 160 -0.78 -18.84 17.12
CA LYS A 160 -1.75 -19.39 18.06
C LYS A 160 -2.23 -18.34 19.04
N TYR A 161 -3.21 -18.70 19.88
CA TYR A 161 -3.68 -17.82 20.93
C TYR A 161 -2.54 -17.28 21.80
N ASN A 162 -2.46 -15.96 21.90
CA ASN A 162 -1.47 -15.24 22.69
C ASN A 162 -2.14 -14.63 23.93
N ALA A 163 -1.89 -15.23 25.11
CA ALA A 163 -2.50 -14.79 26.37
C ALA A 163 -2.13 -13.34 26.78
N LYS A 164 -1.02 -12.78 26.26
CA LYS A 164 -0.65 -11.37 26.54
C LYS A 164 -1.42 -10.38 25.69
N LEU A 165 -1.78 -10.80 24.47
CA LEU A 165 -2.54 -9.96 23.52
C LEU A 165 -4.05 -10.17 23.69
N GLY A 166 -4.49 -11.32 24.21
CA GLY A 166 -5.89 -11.65 24.43
C GLY A 166 -6.61 -12.20 23.21
N TYR A 167 -5.90 -12.49 22.11
CA TYR A 167 -6.46 -13.03 20.87
C TYR A 167 -5.55 -14.07 20.20
N ASP A 168 -6.09 -14.75 19.19
CA ASP A 168 -5.36 -15.71 18.37
C ASP A 168 -4.61 -14.97 17.24
N GLU A 169 -3.28 -15.12 17.21
CA GLU A 169 -2.42 -14.49 16.19
C GLU A 169 -2.77 -14.94 14.77
N SER A 170 -3.30 -16.16 14.58
CA SER A 170 -3.68 -16.68 13.28
C SER A 170 -4.98 -16.05 12.72
N ALA A 171 -5.81 -15.52 13.62
CA ALA A 171 -7.10 -14.89 13.30
C ALA A 171 -7.12 -13.39 13.61
N ALA A 172 -5.94 -12.78 13.85
CA ALA A 172 -5.84 -11.38 14.20
C ALA A 172 -6.49 -10.47 13.14
N THR A 173 -7.31 -9.51 13.60
CA THR A 173 -7.93 -8.50 12.74
C THR A 173 -6.93 -7.42 12.32
N PRO A 174 -7.21 -6.63 11.27
CA PRO A 174 -6.37 -5.50 10.87
C PRO A 174 -6.09 -4.56 12.04
N GLU A 175 -7.10 -4.21 12.82
CA GLU A 175 -6.99 -3.32 13.98
C GLU A 175 -6.08 -3.89 15.07
N GLN A 176 -6.24 -5.17 15.41
CA GLN A 176 -5.39 -5.85 16.39
C GLN A 176 -3.93 -5.88 15.97
N MET A 177 -3.66 -6.07 14.68
CA MET A 177 -2.30 -6.05 14.15
C MET A 177 -1.71 -4.64 14.15
N TYR A 178 -2.51 -3.63 13.82
CA TYR A 178 -2.10 -2.23 13.89
C TYR A 178 -1.75 -1.82 15.33
N GLU A 179 -2.61 -2.11 16.30
CA GLU A 179 -2.34 -1.85 17.73
C GLU A 179 -1.08 -2.57 18.21
N TYR A 180 -0.87 -3.82 17.78
CA TYR A 180 0.35 -4.55 18.09
C TYR A 180 1.60 -3.83 17.55
N LEU A 181 1.55 -3.32 16.30
CA LEU A 181 2.66 -2.59 15.68
C LEU A 181 2.91 -1.24 16.35
N LEU A 182 1.88 -0.50 16.72
CA LEU A 182 1.99 0.74 17.50
C LEU A 182 2.78 0.48 18.80
N ASN A 183 2.40 -0.56 19.54
CA ASN A 183 3.07 -0.94 20.78
C ASN A 183 4.51 -1.43 20.53
N LYS A 184 4.72 -2.26 19.50
CA LYS A 184 6.04 -2.80 19.13
C LYS A 184 7.04 -1.71 18.79
N PHE A 185 6.61 -0.66 18.13
CA PHE A 185 7.44 0.46 17.72
C PHE A 185 7.37 1.66 18.68
N ALA A 186 6.62 1.53 19.78
CA ALA A 186 6.40 2.57 20.80
C ALA A 186 5.98 3.91 20.18
N ILE A 187 5.00 3.86 19.27
CA ILE A 187 4.43 5.04 18.62
C ILE A 187 3.38 5.64 19.56
N ASP A 188 3.52 6.93 19.86
CA ASP A 188 2.66 7.65 20.79
C ASP A 188 1.44 8.22 20.06
N THR A 189 0.29 7.63 20.29
CA THR A 189 -1.00 8.04 19.69
C THR A 189 -1.59 9.32 20.28
N GLU A 190 -1.01 9.85 21.37
CA GLU A 190 -1.36 11.19 21.86
C GLU A 190 -0.60 12.28 21.08
N THR A 191 0.59 11.96 20.57
CA THR A 191 1.44 12.88 19.80
C THR A 191 1.10 12.87 18.30
N TYR A 192 0.79 11.70 17.74
CA TYR A 192 0.52 11.52 16.33
C TYR A 192 -0.95 11.14 16.12
N ASP A 193 -1.62 11.77 15.15
CA ASP A 193 -2.94 11.34 14.72
C ASP A 193 -2.90 9.93 14.11
N ARG A 194 -4.07 9.33 13.92
CA ARG A 194 -4.22 7.93 13.48
C ARG A 194 -3.51 7.65 12.14
N TYR A 195 -3.66 8.56 11.17
CA TYR A 195 -3.08 8.39 9.85
C TYR A 195 -1.55 8.56 9.88
N ARG A 196 -1.04 9.59 10.58
CA ARG A 196 0.40 9.79 10.77
C ARG A 196 1.05 8.62 11.54
N ALA A 197 0.39 8.13 12.56
CA ALA A 197 0.86 6.96 13.31
C ALA A 197 0.94 5.72 12.40
N TYR A 198 -0.02 5.53 11.49
CA TYR A 198 0.00 4.46 10.49
C TYR A 198 1.19 4.60 9.52
N GLN A 199 1.43 5.79 8.98
CA GLN A 199 2.58 6.04 8.12
C GLN A 199 3.93 5.75 8.82
N ILE A 200 4.05 6.12 10.10
CA ILE A 200 5.22 5.76 10.92
C ILE A 200 5.32 4.24 11.07
N VAL A 201 4.21 3.51 11.27
CA VAL A 201 4.20 2.04 11.32
C VAL A 201 4.74 1.44 10.03
N VAL A 202 4.32 1.94 8.86
CA VAL A 202 4.79 1.47 7.54
C VAL A 202 6.32 1.53 7.45
N ILE A 203 6.92 2.69 7.71
CA ILE A 203 8.37 2.88 7.62
C ILE A 203 9.10 2.08 8.71
N ARG A 204 8.58 2.04 9.93
CA ARG A 204 9.17 1.27 11.03
C ARG A 204 9.13 -0.24 10.77
N TYR A 205 8.10 -0.71 10.08
CA TYR A 205 8.01 -2.12 9.69
C TYR A 205 9.05 -2.46 8.61
N ALA A 206 9.24 -1.61 7.60
CA ALA A 206 10.28 -1.77 6.59
C ALA A 206 11.69 -1.81 7.23
N LEU A 207 11.98 -0.90 8.17
CA LEU A 207 13.23 -0.93 8.96
C LEU A 207 13.35 -2.21 9.82
N TYR A 208 12.25 -2.74 10.34
CA TYR A 208 12.25 -3.97 11.12
C TYR A 208 12.59 -5.19 10.26
N LEU A 209 12.06 -5.29 9.06
CA LEU A 209 12.38 -6.37 8.11
C LEU A 209 13.88 -6.35 7.73
N SER A 210 14.46 -5.16 7.56
CA SER A 210 15.88 -4.96 7.24
C SER A 210 16.81 -5.00 8.47
N SER A 211 16.30 -5.32 9.66
CA SER A 211 17.05 -5.22 10.93
C SER A 211 18.30 -6.10 11.01
N TYR A 212 18.41 -7.14 10.19
CA TYR A 212 19.59 -7.99 10.06
C TYR A 212 20.67 -7.41 9.12
N GLN A 213 20.30 -6.44 8.30
CA GLN A 213 21.14 -5.80 7.28
C GLN A 213 21.09 -4.27 7.45
N LYS A 214 21.35 -3.77 8.65
CA LYS A 214 21.23 -2.35 9.01
C LYS A 214 22.11 -1.40 8.18
N TYR A 215 23.12 -1.94 7.51
CA TYR A 215 24.01 -1.23 6.59
C TYR A 215 23.38 -1.02 5.19
N ILE A 216 22.20 -1.57 4.93
CA ILE A 216 21.44 -1.32 3.73
C ILE A 216 20.32 -0.35 4.10
N ALA A 217 20.37 0.83 3.53
CA ALA A 217 19.31 1.81 3.69
C ALA A 217 18.04 1.32 2.98
N ILE A 218 16.88 1.56 3.58
CA ILE A 218 15.58 1.25 2.96
C ILE A 218 15.07 2.44 2.15
N GLY A 219 14.46 2.20 0.98
CA GLY A 219 13.69 3.21 0.25
C GLY A 219 12.39 3.52 0.99
N ILE A 220 12.13 4.78 1.26
CA ILE A 220 10.90 5.23 1.93
C ILE A 220 10.00 6.10 1.06
N ALA A 221 10.54 6.72 0.02
CA ALA A 221 9.79 7.40 -1.03
C ALA A 221 10.57 7.27 -2.33
N GLU A 222 9.90 6.86 -3.38
CA GLU A 222 10.45 6.66 -4.71
C GLU A 222 9.89 7.71 -5.68
N ASP A 223 10.64 8.03 -6.74
CA ASP A 223 10.24 8.99 -7.78
C ASP A 223 9.86 10.36 -7.19
N VAL A 224 10.64 10.82 -6.20
CA VAL A 224 10.36 12.09 -5.54
C VAL A 224 10.76 13.29 -6.40
N SER A 225 10.02 14.38 -6.24
CA SER A 225 10.23 15.64 -6.96
C SER A 225 11.56 16.32 -6.59
N ASP A 226 12.09 17.14 -7.52
CA ASP A 226 13.29 17.95 -7.26
C ASP A 226 13.14 18.86 -6.03
N GLN A 227 11.91 19.30 -5.74
CA GLN A 227 11.60 20.11 -4.56
C GLN A 227 11.82 19.32 -3.27
N THR A 228 11.41 18.07 -3.24
CA THR A 228 11.62 17.17 -2.09
C THR A 228 13.11 16.84 -1.94
N VAL A 229 13.80 16.56 -3.05
CA VAL A 229 15.27 16.37 -3.06
C VAL A 229 15.98 17.59 -2.45
N ALA A 230 15.66 18.79 -2.91
CA ALA A 230 16.28 20.01 -2.42
C ALA A 230 15.99 20.23 -0.92
N MET A 231 14.74 20.02 -0.49
CA MET A 231 14.33 20.17 0.91
C MET A 231 15.06 19.22 1.84
N ILE A 232 15.15 17.93 1.49
CA ILE A 232 15.84 16.92 2.30
C ILE A 232 17.34 17.23 2.37
N ARG A 233 17.97 17.61 1.25
CA ARG A 233 19.41 17.98 1.21
C ARG A 233 19.70 19.24 2.04
N GLU A 234 18.81 20.21 2.07
CA GLU A 234 18.94 21.41 2.92
C GLU A 234 18.91 21.06 4.43
N HIS A 235 18.08 20.08 4.83
CA HIS A 235 17.92 19.64 6.22
C HIS A 235 18.77 18.40 6.56
N ALA A 236 19.71 17.99 5.70
CA ALA A 236 20.52 16.78 5.91
C ALA A 236 21.29 16.74 7.23
N SER A 237 21.61 17.91 7.81
CA SER A 237 22.25 17.97 9.12
C SER A 237 21.33 17.65 10.30
N GLU A 238 20.01 17.71 10.11
CA GLU A 238 18.97 17.47 11.10
C GLU A 238 18.39 16.05 10.97
N LEU A 239 18.55 15.43 9.79
CA LEU A 239 18.03 14.11 9.44
C LEU A 239 19.14 13.05 9.53
N GLN A 240 19.06 12.18 10.52
CA GLN A 240 20.09 11.17 10.78
C GLN A 240 19.86 9.88 10.00
N GLY A 241 20.76 9.55 9.07
CA GLY A 241 20.64 8.33 8.26
C GLY A 241 19.69 8.47 7.07
N VAL A 242 19.20 9.68 6.79
CA VAL A 242 18.42 9.97 5.59
C VAL A 242 19.33 10.39 4.46
N GLU A 243 19.14 9.79 3.30
CA GLU A 243 19.90 10.09 2.08
C GLU A 243 18.96 10.14 0.87
N VAL A 244 19.31 10.95 -0.12
CA VAL A 244 18.64 10.95 -1.43
C VAL A 244 19.58 10.32 -2.43
N ARG A 245 19.17 9.19 -2.99
CA ARG A 245 19.94 8.45 -4.01
C ARG A 245 19.33 8.64 -5.38
N GLU A 246 20.22 8.67 -6.37
CA GLU A 246 19.80 8.57 -7.76
C GLU A 246 19.30 7.16 -8.03
N ASP A 247 18.19 7.07 -8.73
CA ASP A 247 17.51 5.84 -9.11
C ASP A 247 16.97 5.97 -10.53
N THR A 248 16.34 4.94 -11.04
CA THR A 248 15.72 4.96 -12.37
C THR A 248 14.29 4.47 -12.31
N LYS A 249 13.39 5.24 -12.93
CA LYS A 249 12.01 4.87 -13.11
C LYS A 249 11.78 4.29 -14.49
N ARG A 250 11.12 3.16 -14.57
CA ARG A 250 10.70 2.57 -15.85
C ARG A 250 9.50 3.34 -16.40
N VAL A 251 9.64 3.88 -17.60
CA VAL A 251 8.60 4.66 -18.30
C VAL A 251 8.19 3.92 -19.56
N TYR A 252 6.88 3.89 -19.81
CA TYR A 252 6.27 3.28 -20.98
C TYR A 252 5.63 4.37 -21.84
N ASP A 253 6.14 4.52 -23.05
CA ASP A 253 5.54 5.43 -24.03
C ASP A 253 4.29 4.78 -24.63
N TYR A 254 3.25 5.58 -24.81
CA TYR A 254 1.97 5.15 -25.42
C TYR A 254 1.33 3.95 -24.70
N PRO A 255 1.14 4.00 -23.36
CA PRO A 255 0.69 2.84 -22.58
C PRO A 255 -0.68 2.31 -23.01
N GLU A 256 -1.60 3.16 -23.50
CA GLU A 256 -2.92 2.80 -24.01
C GLU A 256 -2.85 1.83 -25.19
N TYR A 257 -1.80 1.89 -26.01
CA TYR A 257 -1.64 1.06 -27.20
C TYR A 257 -0.80 -0.18 -26.98
N PHE A 258 0.12 -0.16 -25.98
CA PHE A 258 1.16 -1.18 -25.84
C PHE A 258 1.20 -1.90 -24.49
N SER A 259 0.45 -1.49 -23.47
CA SER A 259 0.49 -2.08 -22.13
C SER A 259 0.32 -3.60 -22.13
N HIS A 260 -0.61 -4.12 -22.93
CA HIS A 260 -0.88 -5.56 -23.06
C HIS A 260 0.24 -6.34 -23.77
N ILE A 261 1.14 -5.67 -24.51
CA ILE A 261 2.29 -6.26 -25.19
C ILE A 261 3.54 -6.12 -24.34
N LEU A 262 3.82 -4.90 -23.87
CA LEU A 262 5.02 -4.59 -23.10
C LEU A 262 4.98 -5.23 -21.70
N GLY A 263 3.83 -5.21 -21.07
CA GLY A 263 3.70 -5.60 -19.67
C GLY A 263 4.19 -4.51 -18.72
N TYR A 264 4.70 -4.92 -17.57
CA TYR A 264 5.19 -4.01 -16.53
C TYR A 264 6.26 -4.69 -15.69
N THR A 265 6.99 -3.89 -14.91
CA THR A 265 7.99 -4.35 -13.94
C THR A 265 7.45 -4.26 -12.51
N GLY A 266 7.95 -5.08 -11.61
CA GLY A 266 7.59 -5.06 -10.20
C GLY A 266 8.49 -5.96 -9.36
N LYS A 267 8.36 -5.91 -8.04
CA LYS A 267 9.16 -6.70 -7.11
C LYS A 267 9.03 -8.19 -7.41
N ILE A 268 10.15 -8.90 -7.34
CA ILE A 268 10.23 -10.35 -7.58
C ILE A 268 9.44 -11.11 -6.51
N SER A 269 8.61 -12.09 -6.94
CA SER A 269 7.95 -13.02 -6.03
C SER A 269 8.86 -14.21 -5.71
N ASP A 270 8.54 -14.99 -4.67
CA ASP A 270 9.32 -16.18 -4.30
C ASP A 270 9.42 -17.20 -5.44
N SER A 271 8.35 -17.41 -6.19
CA SER A 271 8.34 -18.35 -7.32
C SER A 271 9.16 -17.85 -8.52
N GLU A 272 9.13 -16.55 -8.79
CA GLU A 272 9.97 -15.93 -9.83
C GLU A 272 11.44 -15.95 -9.42
N TYR A 273 11.72 -15.66 -8.15
CA TYR A 273 13.08 -15.74 -7.63
C TYR A 273 13.67 -17.14 -7.80
N ASP A 274 12.96 -18.17 -7.41
CA ASP A 274 13.45 -19.55 -7.54
C ASP A 274 13.77 -19.87 -9.01
N SER A 275 12.91 -19.46 -9.94
CA SER A 275 13.09 -19.70 -11.38
C SER A 275 14.24 -18.86 -11.99
N LEU A 276 14.33 -17.57 -11.67
CA LEU A 276 15.33 -16.68 -12.25
C LEU A 276 16.70 -16.91 -11.62
N HIS A 277 16.77 -17.13 -10.29
CA HIS A 277 18.01 -17.43 -9.59
C HIS A 277 18.63 -18.79 -9.98
N GLU A 278 17.83 -19.73 -10.47
CA GLU A 278 18.34 -20.97 -11.06
C GLU A 278 19.09 -20.69 -12.38
N GLN A 279 18.61 -19.73 -13.17
CA GLN A 279 19.18 -19.33 -14.45
C GLN A 279 20.37 -18.35 -14.30
N ASP A 280 20.23 -17.39 -13.41
CA ASP A 280 21.27 -16.41 -13.07
C ASP A 280 21.33 -16.17 -11.55
N LYS A 281 22.47 -16.50 -10.95
CA LYS A 281 22.71 -16.41 -9.51
C LYS A 281 22.80 -14.97 -8.98
N SER A 282 22.82 -13.96 -9.84
CA SER A 282 22.85 -12.55 -9.46
C SER A 282 21.50 -12.03 -8.96
N TYR A 283 20.40 -12.75 -9.25
CA TYR A 283 19.06 -12.35 -8.75
C TYR A 283 18.94 -12.48 -7.24
N ASN A 284 18.39 -11.42 -6.62
CA ASN A 284 18.08 -11.33 -5.20
C ASN A 284 16.58 -11.17 -4.98
N ARG A 285 16.10 -11.44 -3.76
CA ARG A 285 14.68 -11.31 -3.39
C ARG A 285 14.15 -9.86 -3.34
N SER A 286 15.04 -8.88 -3.47
CA SER A 286 14.70 -7.46 -3.52
C SER A 286 14.60 -6.90 -4.94
N ASP A 287 14.93 -7.69 -5.95
CA ASP A 287 15.03 -7.21 -7.33
C ASP A 287 13.66 -6.86 -7.93
N VAL A 288 13.69 -5.93 -8.86
CA VAL A 288 12.56 -5.58 -9.72
C VAL A 288 12.73 -6.31 -11.06
N VAL A 289 11.71 -7.08 -11.44
CA VAL A 289 11.71 -7.93 -12.63
C VAL A 289 10.47 -7.68 -13.50
N GLY A 290 10.50 -8.10 -14.74
CA GLY A 290 9.33 -8.07 -15.62
C GLY A 290 8.25 -9.03 -15.14
N LYS A 291 7.03 -8.54 -14.96
CA LYS A 291 5.89 -9.29 -14.42
C LYS A 291 4.97 -9.84 -15.51
N ALA A 292 4.95 -9.24 -16.66
CA ALA A 292 4.10 -9.64 -17.79
C ALA A 292 4.72 -9.20 -19.12
N GLY A 293 4.18 -9.72 -20.23
CA GLY A 293 4.49 -9.30 -21.60
C GLY A 293 5.97 -9.44 -21.99
N ILE A 294 6.45 -8.50 -22.79
CA ILE A 294 7.85 -8.45 -23.24
C ILE A 294 8.82 -8.24 -22.08
N GLU A 295 8.43 -7.43 -21.09
CA GLU A 295 9.25 -7.23 -19.90
C GLU A 295 9.59 -8.55 -19.20
N GLN A 296 8.60 -9.46 -19.08
CA GLN A 296 8.81 -10.77 -18.47
C GLN A 296 9.56 -11.74 -19.38
N VAL A 297 9.16 -11.83 -20.65
CA VAL A 297 9.73 -12.82 -21.59
C VAL A 297 11.19 -12.51 -21.90
N MET A 298 11.54 -11.23 -21.97
CA MET A 298 12.89 -10.75 -22.28
C MET A 298 13.67 -10.32 -21.03
N GLU A 299 13.25 -10.76 -19.85
CA GLU A 299 13.85 -10.39 -18.56
C GLU A 299 15.38 -10.53 -18.57
N LEU A 300 15.91 -11.69 -18.93
CA LEU A 300 17.34 -11.97 -18.92
C LEU A 300 18.15 -11.12 -19.92
N GLN A 301 17.50 -10.51 -20.90
CA GLN A 301 18.14 -9.59 -21.85
C GLN A 301 18.05 -8.15 -21.38
N LEU A 302 16.87 -7.78 -20.88
CA LEU A 302 16.58 -6.42 -20.43
C LEU A 302 17.26 -6.08 -19.12
N GLN A 303 17.38 -7.04 -18.19
CA GLN A 303 17.99 -6.82 -16.88
C GLN A 303 19.46 -6.37 -17.01
N GLY A 304 19.81 -5.28 -16.33
CA GLY A 304 21.19 -4.81 -16.22
C GLY A 304 22.05 -5.76 -15.38
N LYS A 305 23.34 -5.76 -15.62
CA LYS A 305 24.25 -6.50 -14.75
C LYS A 305 24.61 -5.65 -13.55
N LYS A 306 24.46 -6.24 -12.38
CA LYS A 306 24.77 -5.59 -11.11
C LYS A 306 26.25 -5.24 -11.01
N GLY A 307 26.53 -4.05 -10.52
CA GLY A 307 27.82 -3.70 -9.94
C GLY A 307 27.89 -4.14 -8.48
N SER A 308 29.01 -3.88 -7.85
CA SER A 308 29.18 -4.18 -6.43
C SER A 308 30.09 -3.17 -5.77
N GLU A 309 29.88 -2.93 -4.49
CA GLU A 309 30.74 -2.12 -3.64
C GLU A 309 30.98 -2.84 -2.31
N THR A 310 32.22 -2.84 -1.87
CA THR A 310 32.59 -3.40 -0.58
C THR A 310 32.57 -2.30 0.47
N VAL A 311 31.65 -2.40 1.43
CA VAL A 311 31.55 -1.49 2.56
C VAL A 311 32.10 -2.13 3.82
N TYR A 312 32.81 -1.35 4.61
CA TYR A 312 33.30 -1.74 5.92
C TYR A 312 32.43 -1.12 6.99
N VAL A 313 31.71 -1.95 7.74
CA VAL A 313 30.75 -1.50 8.76
C VAL A 313 31.25 -1.84 10.18
N ASN A 314 30.85 -1.04 11.16
CA ASN A 314 31.10 -1.36 12.56
C ASN A 314 30.07 -2.37 13.12
N ASN A 315 30.18 -2.71 14.39
CA ASN A 315 29.31 -3.66 15.08
C ASN A 315 27.83 -3.21 15.21
N VAL A 316 27.54 -1.93 14.92
CA VAL A 316 26.16 -1.40 14.91
C VAL A 316 25.60 -1.21 13.49
N GLY A 317 26.42 -1.50 12.46
CA GLY A 317 26.03 -1.44 11.05
C GLY A 317 26.41 -0.14 10.33
N LYS A 318 27.01 0.84 11.01
CA LYS A 318 27.43 2.11 10.37
C LYS A 318 28.60 1.89 9.42
N VAL A 319 28.47 2.37 8.19
CA VAL A 319 29.53 2.37 7.18
C VAL A 319 30.69 3.25 7.63
N LEU A 320 31.91 2.70 7.59
CA LEU A 320 33.14 3.35 8.00
C LEU A 320 34.09 3.66 6.82
N ASP A 321 34.01 2.84 5.78
CA ASP A 321 34.92 2.91 4.62
C ASP A 321 34.29 2.16 3.44
N GLU A 322 34.55 2.59 2.22
CA GLU A 322 34.03 2.01 0.97
C GLU A 322 35.18 1.70 0.05
N LYS A 323 35.16 0.52 -0.59
CA LYS A 323 36.23 0.06 -1.49
C LYS A 323 35.71 -0.85 -2.58
N ASP A 324 36.57 -1.13 -3.54
CA ASP A 324 36.35 -2.12 -4.60
C ASP A 324 35.04 -1.91 -5.37
N TYR A 325 34.75 -0.63 -5.69
CA TYR A 325 33.59 -0.26 -6.50
C TYR A 325 33.70 -0.89 -7.90
N GLN A 326 32.72 -1.67 -8.28
CA GLN A 326 32.52 -2.22 -9.62
C GLN A 326 31.28 -1.59 -10.24
N GLU A 327 31.48 -0.90 -11.36
CA GLU A 327 30.40 -0.21 -12.06
C GLU A 327 29.36 -1.20 -12.61
N PRO A 328 28.05 -0.98 -12.38
CA PRO A 328 26.99 -1.77 -13.01
C PRO A 328 26.96 -1.51 -14.53
N SER A 329 26.41 -2.44 -15.29
CA SER A 329 26.21 -2.24 -16.73
C SER A 329 24.75 -2.34 -17.12
N ALA A 330 24.34 -1.53 -18.10
CA ALA A 330 22.98 -1.55 -18.64
C ALA A 330 22.65 -2.90 -19.29
N GLY A 331 21.39 -3.28 -19.25
CA GLY A 331 20.86 -4.42 -20.00
C GLY A 331 20.86 -4.15 -21.51
N ASN A 332 20.56 -5.19 -22.26
CA ASN A 332 20.49 -5.08 -23.73
C ASN A 332 19.16 -4.49 -24.16
N ASP A 333 19.22 -3.63 -25.18
CA ASP A 333 18.01 -3.12 -25.83
C ASP A 333 17.31 -4.22 -26.62
N VAL A 334 15.97 -4.17 -26.63
CA VAL A 334 15.13 -5.12 -27.35
C VAL A 334 14.37 -4.39 -28.47
N TYR A 335 14.45 -4.92 -29.67
CA TYR A 335 13.72 -4.42 -30.84
C TYR A 335 12.59 -5.38 -31.19
N LEU A 336 11.36 -4.86 -31.18
CA LEU A 336 10.19 -5.63 -31.54
C LEU A 336 10.00 -5.66 -33.06
N SER A 337 9.31 -6.68 -33.57
CA SER A 337 8.89 -6.73 -34.97
C SER A 337 7.67 -5.86 -35.28
N LEU A 338 7.05 -5.27 -34.26
CA LEU A 338 5.87 -4.40 -34.38
C LEU A 338 6.26 -3.04 -34.96
N ASP A 339 5.27 -2.38 -35.56
CA ASP A 339 5.32 -1.01 -36.03
C ASP A 339 4.39 -0.16 -35.17
N ALA A 340 4.95 0.77 -34.42
CA ALA A 340 4.21 1.56 -33.45
C ALA A 340 3.11 2.38 -34.12
N THR A 341 3.42 3.04 -35.24
CA THR A 341 2.44 3.87 -35.96
C THR A 341 1.26 3.04 -36.48
N LEU A 342 1.56 1.85 -37.02
CA LEU A 342 0.52 0.94 -37.50
C LEU A 342 -0.34 0.41 -36.35
N GLN A 343 0.28 0.05 -35.21
CA GLN A 343 -0.44 -0.42 -34.02
C GLN A 343 -1.42 0.62 -33.49
N MET A 344 -0.96 1.87 -33.32
CA MET A 344 -1.80 2.99 -32.89
C MET A 344 -2.95 3.22 -33.86
N ALA A 345 -2.67 3.29 -35.16
CA ALA A 345 -3.71 3.50 -36.17
C ALA A 345 -4.76 2.37 -36.21
N ILE A 346 -4.34 1.10 -36.00
CA ILE A 346 -5.27 -0.04 -35.93
C ILE A 346 -6.11 0.05 -34.66
N TYR A 347 -5.51 0.40 -33.53
CA TYR A 347 -6.22 0.57 -32.26
C TYR A 347 -7.31 1.64 -32.37
N ASP A 348 -6.95 2.83 -32.85
CA ASP A 348 -7.89 3.94 -33.04
C ASP A 348 -9.04 3.57 -34.00
N LEU A 349 -8.71 2.87 -35.10
CA LEU A 349 -9.72 2.40 -36.05
C LEU A 349 -10.67 1.37 -35.42
N LEU A 350 -10.13 0.41 -34.66
CA LEU A 350 -10.95 -0.60 -33.97
C LEU A 350 -11.85 0.05 -32.91
N GLU A 351 -11.33 1.01 -32.15
CA GLU A 351 -12.11 1.76 -31.17
C GLU A 351 -13.26 2.53 -31.82
N GLN A 352 -12.98 3.23 -32.92
CA GLN A 352 -13.99 3.97 -33.68
C GLN A 352 -15.07 3.04 -34.26
N GLU A 353 -14.66 1.92 -34.85
CA GLU A 353 -15.60 0.94 -35.43
C GLU A 353 -16.45 0.26 -34.35
N LEU A 354 -15.84 -0.14 -33.22
CA LEU A 354 -16.56 -0.72 -32.10
C LEU A 354 -17.55 0.29 -31.49
N ALA A 355 -17.15 1.54 -31.29
CA ALA A 355 -18.03 2.59 -30.81
C ALA A 355 -19.21 2.81 -31.78
N GLY A 356 -18.96 2.82 -33.10
CA GLY A 356 -19.99 2.89 -34.12
C GLY A 356 -20.99 1.73 -34.07
N ILE A 357 -20.49 0.51 -33.94
CA ILE A 357 -21.31 -0.71 -33.79
C ILE A 357 -22.17 -0.64 -32.52
N LEU A 358 -21.55 -0.33 -31.36
CA LEU A 358 -22.26 -0.21 -30.09
C LEU A 358 -23.36 0.84 -30.17
N ASN A 359 -23.03 2.03 -30.69
CA ASN A 359 -24.01 3.12 -30.85
C ASN A 359 -25.20 2.70 -31.73
N SER A 360 -24.94 1.94 -32.83
CA SER A 360 -26.01 1.42 -33.70
C SER A 360 -26.93 0.40 -33.01
N LYS A 361 -26.47 -0.21 -31.93
CA LYS A 361 -27.23 -1.21 -31.16
C LYS A 361 -27.95 -0.65 -29.94
N ILE A 362 -27.69 0.62 -29.57
CA ILE A 362 -28.39 1.28 -28.47
C ILE A 362 -29.81 1.62 -28.92
N ILE A 363 -30.79 1.22 -28.10
CA ILE A 363 -32.21 1.53 -28.30
C ILE A 363 -32.76 2.30 -27.11
N ASN A 364 -33.68 3.22 -27.35
CA ASN A 364 -34.36 3.96 -26.30
C ASN A 364 -35.44 3.09 -25.64
N ALA A 365 -35.01 2.19 -24.78
CA ALA A 365 -35.87 1.27 -24.05
C ALA A 365 -35.25 0.94 -22.69
N LYS A 366 -36.08 0.55 -21.71
CA LYS A 366 -35.62 0.06 -20.39
C LYS A 366 -35.07 -1.36 -20.47
N THR A 367 -35.70 -2.20 -21.26
CA THR A 367 -35.36 -3.63 -21.46
C THR A 367 -35.42 -3.97 -22.95
N SER A 368 -34.77 -5.05 -23.35
CA SER A 368 -34.89 -5.61 -24.68
C SER A 368 -35.31 -7.08 -24.58
N GLU A 369 -36.45 -7.41 -25.21
CA GLU A 369 -36.96 -8.79 -25.34
C GLU A 369 -36.60 -9.42 -26.69
N SER A 370 -35.87 -8.69 -27.55
CA SER A 370 -35.48 -9.16 -28.89
C SER A 370 -34.43 -10.24 -28.81
N SER A 371 -34.53 -11.19 -29.75
CA SER A 371 -33.48 -12.19 -30.02
C SER A 371 -32.23 -11.58 -30.64
N GLU A 372 -32.32 -10.36 -31.15
CA GLU A 372 -31.17 -9.58 -31.63
C GLU A 372 -30.47 -8.89 -30.47
N LEU A 373 -29.16 -8.71 -30.61
CA LEU A 373 -28.35 -8.00 -29.60
C LEU A 373 -28.60 -6.50 -29.66
N TYR A 374 -29.51 -6.01 -28.84
CA TYR A 374 -29.73 -4.58 -28.60
C TYR A 374 -29.34 -4.20 -27.17
N ILE A 375 -28.89 -2.98 -26.99
CA ILE A 375 -28.46 -2.41 -25.72
C ILE A 375 -29.48 -1.36 -25.29
N PRO A 376 -30.34 -1.65 -24.30
CA PRO A 376 -31.22 -0.64 -23.73
C PRO A 376 -30.43 0.54 -23.18
N ILE A 377 -30.84 1.78 -23.50
CA ILE A 377 -30.14 3.00 -23.05
C ILE A 377 -30.02 3.07 -21.52
N TYR A 378 -30.99 2.53 -20.79
CA TYR A 378 -30.95 2.49 -19.33
C TYR A 378 -29.79 1.66 -18.77
N LYS A 379 -29.33 0.62 -19.49
CA LYS A 379 -28.11 -0.10 -19.14
C LYS A 379 -26.88 0.77 -19.32
N VAL A 380 -26.85 1.63 -20.34
CA VAL A 380 -25.76 2.58 -20.54
C VAL A 380 -25.75 3.61 -19.42
N TYR A 381 -26.90 4.18 -19.07
CA TYR A 381 -27.03 5.13 -17.96
C TYR A 381 -26.55 4.51 -16.63
N ASN A 382 -26.95 3.29 -16.35
CA ASN A 382 -26.50 2.60 -15.14
C ASN A 382 -24.99 2.34 -15.16
N ALA A 383 -24.43 1.96 -16.30
CA ALA A 383 -22.99 1.72 -16.45
C ALA A 383 -22.14 2.96 -16.18
N LEU A 384 -22.64 4.19 -16.42
CA LEU A 384 -21.96 5.42 -16.07
C LEU A 384 -21.69 5.55 -14.56
N ILE A 385 -22.62 5.05 -13.74
CA ILE A 385 -22.50 5.04 -12.28
C ILE A 385 -21.70 3.80 -11.82
N GLU A 386 -22.03 2.62 -12.33
CA GLU A 386 -21.37 1.36 -11.95
C GLU A 386 -19.86 1.39 -12.18
N ASN A 387 -19.44 1.91 -13.34
CA ASN A 387 -18.03 1.99 -13.70
C ASN A 387 -17.34 3.29 -13.23
N SER A 388 -18.03 4.07 -12.39
CA SER A 388 -17.51 5.34 -11.83
C SER A 388 -17.06 6.35 -12.91
N VAL A 389 -17.67 6.30 -14.11
CA VAL A 389 -17.52 7.35 -15.12
C VAL A 389 -18.11 8.66 -14.58
N ILE A 390 -19.25 8.56 -13.89
CA ILE A 390 -19.80 9.61 -13.04
C ILE A 390 -19.35 9.33 -11.59
N SER A 391 -18.63 10.29 -11.02
CA SER A 391 -18.17 10.22 -9.62
C SER A 391 -19.31 10.58 -8.66
N THR A 392 -19.80 9.60 -7.91
CA THR A 392 -20.84 9.81 -6.88
C THR A 392 -20.31 10.63 -5.70
N SER A 393 -19.02 10.52 -5.37
CA SER A 393 -18.38 11.34 -4.34
C SER A 393 -18.27 12.81 -4.76
N ALA A 394 -18.02 13.09 -6.04
CA ALA A 394 -18.05 14.46 -6.56
C ALA A 394 -19.46 15.05 -6.46
N MET A 395 -20.50 14.28 -6.74
CA MET A 395 -21.89 14.73 -6.58
C MET A 395 -22.23 15.07 -5.12
N ALA A 396 -21.72 14.29 -4.17
CA ALA A 396 -21.92 14.53 -2.74
C ALA A 396 -21.32 15.87 -2.25
N ASN A 397 -20.24 16.31 -2.89
CA ASN A 397 -19.52 17.53 -2.54
C ASN A 397 -19.80 18.70 -3.50
N ALA A 398 -20.77 18.54 -4.39
CA ALA A 398 -21.05 19.54 -5.42
C ALA A 398 -21.73 20.81 -4.85
N PRO A 399 -21.41 22.00 -5.39
CA PRO A 399 -22.02 23.25 -4.96
C PRO A 399 -23.54 23.26 -5.18
N ASP A 400 -24.27 23.92 -4.27
CA ASP A 400 -25.71 24.13 -4.44
C ASP A 400 -26.04 24.83 -5.77
N GLY A 401 -27.10 24.38 -6.44
CA GLY A 401 -27.55 24.91 -7.72
C GLY A 401 -26.97 24.20 -8.93
N THR A 402 -26.08 23.22 -8.76
CA THR A 402 -25.61 22.33 -9.83
C THR A 402 -26.57 21.16 -10.02
N GLU A 403 -26.51 20.51 -11.20
CA GLU A 403 -27.30 19.29 -11.44
C GLU A 403 -26.80 18.13 -10.57
N GLN A 404 -25.48 18.07 -10.34
CA GLN A 404 -24.87 17.11 -9.40
C GLN A 404 -25.52 17.19 -8.00
N ALA A 405 -25.62 18.38 -7.43
CA ALA A 405 -26.26 18.58 -6.11
C ALA A 405 -27.76 18.20 -6.11
N THR A 406 -28.46 18.46 -7.22
CA THR A 406 -29.88 18.12 -7.38
C THR A 406 -30.10 16.61 -7.42
N VAL A 407 -29.29 15.90 -8.22
CA VAL A 407 -29.34 14.44 -8.32
C VAL A 407 -28.90 13.78 -7.01
N TYR A 408 -27.87 14.30 -6.35
CA TYR A 408 -27.41 13.79 -5.06
C TYR A 408 -28.50 13.92 -3.97
N ARG A 409 -29.25 15.03 -3.96
CA ARG A 409 -30.39 15.19 -3.03
C ARG A 409 -31.46 14.14 -3.28
N THR A 410 -31.84 13.92 -4.55
CA THR A 410 -32.79 12.88 -4.94
C THR A 410 -32.32 11.49 -4.50
N PHE A 411 -31.03 11.21 -4.64
CA PHE A 411 -30.42 9.98 -4.16
C PHE A 411 -30.47 9.87 -2.63
N SER A 412 -30.08 10.91 -1.91
CA SER A 412 -30.06 10.92 -0.44
C SER A 412 -31.44 10.64 0.16
N ASP A 413 -32.48 11.33 -0.38
CA ASP A 413 -33.85 11.12 0.04
C ASP A 413 -34.33 9.66 -0.23
N ARG A 414 -33.99 9.11 -1.40
CA ARG A 414 -34.32 7.72 -1.72
C ARG A 414 -33.56 6.73 -0.85
N LYS A 415 -32.27 6.97 -0.61
CA LYS A 415 -31.44 6.10 0.25
C LYS A 415 -32.01 6.00 1.65
N GLU A 416 -32.41 7.12 2.25
CA GLU A 416 -33.04 7.14 3.57
C GLU A 416 -34.36 6.32 3.58
N ALA A 417 -35.21 6.48 2.56
CA ALA A 417 -36.41 5.71 2.41
C ALA A 417 -36.13 4.21 2.26
N VAL A 418 -35.15 3.84 1.41
CA VAL A 418 -34.76 2.44 1.18
C VAL A 418 -34.19 1.79 2.44
N LEU A 419 -33.37 2.49 3.21
CA LEU A 419 -32.89 1.96 4.50
C LEU A 419 -34.03 1.66 5.47
N SER A 420 -35.06 2.52 5.50
CA SER A 420 -36.26 2.28 6.28
C SER A 420 -37.09 1.09 5.74
N GLU A 421 -37.22 0.97 4.42
CA GLU A 421 -37.92 -0.16 3.77
C GLU A 421 -37.20 -1.49 4.06
N ILE A 422 -35.86 -1.54 3.92
CA ILE A 422 -35.04 -2.72 4.27
C ILE A 422 -35.22 -3.10 5.75
N SER A 423 -35.18 -2.11 6.64
CA SER A 423 -35.40 -2.35 8.07
C SER A 423 -36.78 -2.96 8.33
N GLY A 424 -37.83 -2.53 7.60
CA GLY A 424 -39.15 -3.11 7.66
C GLY A 424 -39.20 -4.56 7.12
N ILE A 425 -38.53 -4.82 6.00
CA ILE A 425 -38.47 -6.16 5.39
C ILE A 425 -37.73 -7.15 6.30
N LEU A 426 -36.66 -6.72 6.93
CA LEU A 426 -35.91 -7.52 7.92
C LEU A 426 -36.78 -7.87 9.16
N GLN A 427 -37.89 -7.21 9.36
CA GLN A 427 -38.85 -7.45 10.45
C GLN A 427 -40.18 -8.07 9.98
N SER A 428 -40.27 -8.45 8.70
CA SER A 428 -41.50 -8.99 8.11
C SER A 428 -41.34 -10.45 7.69
N ASP A 429 -42.48 -11.16 7.68
CA ASP A 429 -42.56 -12.54 7.18
C ASP A 429 -42.83 -12.59 5.66
N THR A 430 -42.67 -11.47 4.94
CA THR A 430 -42.86 -11.41 3.48
C THR A 430 -41.85 -12.27 2.77
N ALA A 431 -42.30 -13.26 2.00
CA ALA A 431 -41.42 -14.14 1.25
C ALA A 431 -40.62 -13.33 0.20
N TYR A 432 -39.40 -13.76 -0.09
CA TYR A 432 -38.51 -13.07 -1.03
C TYR A 432 -39.17 -12.85 -2.40
N ASN A 433 -39.87 -13.88 -2.94
CA ASN A 433 -40.55 -13.77 -4.23
C ASN A 433 -41.74 -12.79 -4.25
N ASP A 434 -42.28 -12.41 -3.10
CA ASP A 434 -43.38 -11.45 -2.97
C ASP A 434 -42.87 -9.99 -2.85
N LEU A 435 -41.57 -9.78 -2.74
CA LEU A 435 -40.95 -8.45 -2.76
C LEU A 435 -40.90 -7.89 -4.18
N SER A 436 -40.84 -6.56 -4.31
CA SER A 436 -40.56 -5.92 -5.58
C SER A 436 -39.12 -6.28 -6.07
N GLU A 437 -38.90 -6.23 -7.38
CA GLU A 437 -37.59 -6.51 -7.98
C GLU A 437 -36.45 -5.66 -7.35
N GLU A 438 -36.74 -4.38 -7.10
CA GLU A 438 -35.84 -3.47 -6.38
C GLU A 438 -35.46 -4.01 -5.00
N MET A 439 -36.48 -4.43 -4.20
CA MET A 439 -36.23 -4.93 -2.85
C MET A 439 -35.61 -6.32 -2.83
N GLN A 440 -35.89 -7.17 -3.81
CA GLN A 440 -35.20 -8.46 -3.98
C GLN A 440 -33.72 -8.28 -4.20
N GLU A 441 -33.30 -7.36 -5.08
CA GLU A 441 -31.91 -7.07 -5.33
C GLU A 441 -31.21 -6.50 -4.09
N MET A 442 -31.86 -5.57 -3.39
CA MET A 442 -31.31 -4.96 -2.17
C MET A 442 -31.15 -5.97 -1.04
N VAL A 443 -32.12 -6.84 -0.83
CA VAL A 443 -32.06 -7.91 0.18
C VAL A 443 -30.98 -8.95 -0.18
N THR A 444 -30.86 -9.29 -1.47
CA THR A 444 -29.76 -10.14 -1.96
C THR A 444 -28.41 -9.52 -1.67
N TYR A 445 -28.28 -8.20 -1.90
CA TYR A 445 -27.08 -7.48 -1.57
C TYR A 445 -26.76 -7.51 -0.07
N VAL A 446 -27.77 -7.35 0.81
CA VAL A 446 -27.57 -7.47 2.26
C VAL A 446 -26.97 -8.81 2.64
N VAL A 447 -27.54 -9.92 2.13
CA VAL A 447 -27.02 -11.27 2.43
C VAL A 447 -25.59 -11.43 1.90
N LYS A 448 -25.31 -10.96 0.67
CA LYS A 448 -23.98 -10.98 0.10
C LYS A 448 -22.98 -10.16 0.93
N MET A 449 -23.34 -8.95 1.33
CA MET A 449 -22.50 -8.09 2.18
C MET A 449 -22.15 -8.76 3.51
N LEU A 450 -23.08 -9.48 4.13
CA LEU A 450 -22.81 -10.25 5.35
C LEU A 450 -21.80 -11.39 5.09
N GLN A 451 -21.84 -12.00 3.90
CA GLN A 451 -20.88 -13.03 3.48
C GLN A 451 -19.50 -12.41 3.23
N ASP A 452 -19.43 -11.32 2.45
CA ASP A 452 -18.20 -10.62 2.11
C ASP A 452 -17.46 -10.09 3.37
N LYS A 453 -18.23 -9.68 4.38
CA LYS A 453 -17.69 -9.24 5.69
C LYS A 453 -17.45 -10.40 6.69
N SER A 454 -17.55 -11.64 6.25
CA SER A 454 -17.36 -12.83 7.09
C SER A 454 -18.25 -12.89 8.34
N VAL A 455 -19.35 -12.12 8.34
CA VAL A 455 -20.40 -12.23 9.35
C VAL A 455 -21.24 -13.47 9.08
N PHE A 456 -21.48 -13.77 7.80
CA PHE A 456 -22.09 -15.03 7.36
C PHE A 456 -20.97 -16.01 6.99
N VAL A 457 -20.82 -17.09 7.78
CA VAL A 457 -19.75 -18.09 7.61
C VAL A 457 -20.17 -19.10 6.55
N THR A 458 -19.83 -18.84 5.31
CA THR A 458 -20.25 -19.64 4.14
C THR A 458 -19.84 -21.10 4.23
N SER A 459 -18.69 -21.40 4.86
CA SER A 459 -18.21 -22.78 5.08
C SER A 459 -19.05 -23.58 6.07
N SER A 460 -19.87 -22.91 6.89
CA SER A 460 -20.75 -23.55 7.90
C SER A 460 -22.14 -23.84 7.34
N ILE A 461 -22.46 -23.36 6.14
CA ILE A 461 -23.80 -23.53 5.54
C ILE A 461 -24.00 -24.99 5.11
N ASP A 462 -25.03 -25.65 5.67
CA ASP A 462 -25.51 -26.92 5.15
C ASP A 462 -26.43 -26.66 3.94
N THR A 463 -25.90 -26.89 2.75
CA THR A 463 -26.66 -26.69 1.51
C THR A 463 -27.81 -27.67 1.32
N SER A 464 -27.92 -28.73 2.12
CA SER A 464 -29.04 -29.67 2.15
C SER A 464 -30.16 -29.25 3.12
N ASP A 465 -29.92 -28.22 3.93
CA ASP A 465 -30.88 -27.69 4.87
C ASP A 465 -32.15 -27.17 4.18
N THR A 466 -33.34 -27.50 4.73
CA THR A 466 -34.64 -27.16 4.13
C THR A 466 -34.85 -25.66 4.08
N ILE A 467 -34.44 -24.91 5.10
CA ILE A 467 -34.61 -23.44 5.15
C ILE A 467 -33.67 -22.78 4.14
N TYR A 468 -32.41 -23.28 4.02
CA TYR A 468 -31.51 -22.82 2.97
C TYR A 468 -32.08 -23.03 1.55
N GLN A 469 -32.70 -24.21 1.28
CA GLN A 469 -33.30 -24.47 -0.02
C GLN A 469 -34.54 -23.60 -0.26
N ASN A 470 -35.39 -23.40 0.76
CA ASN A 470 -36.56 -22.52 0.66
C ASN A 470 -36.15 -21.05 0.43
N TRP A 471 -35.07 -20.60 1.06
CA TRP A 471 -34.50 -19.26 0.80
C TRP A 471 -34.00 -19.14 -0.65
N LYS A 472 -33.25 -20.13 -1.12
CA LYS A 472 -32.77 -20.17 -2.52
C LYS A 472 -33.88 -20.15 -3.53
N ASP A 473 -35.03 -20.81 -3.20
CA ASP A 473 -36.24 -20.82 -4.01
C ASP A 473 -37.07 -19.55 -3.84
N GLY A 474 -36.72 -18.64 -2.94
CA GLY A 474 -37.44 -17.41 -2.63
C GLY A 474 -38.75 -17.60 -1.91
N LYS A 475 -39.00 -18.75 -1.27
CA LYS A 475 -40.28 -19.14 -0.64
C LYS A 475 -40.44 -18.63 0.79
N ILE A 476 -39.37 -18.17 1.41
CA ILE A 476 -39.35 -17.66 2.79
C ILE A 476 -38.89 -16.21 2.85
N SER A 477 -39.11 -15.56 3.99
CA SER A 477 -38.60 -14.22 4.23
C SER A 477 -37.10 -14.20 4.57
N VAL A 478 -36.45 -13.06 4.36
CA VAL A 478 -35.06 -12.85 4.80
C VAL A 478 -34.95 -12.93 6.33
N GLN A 479 -36.02 -12.52 7.05
CA GLN A 479 -36.09 -12.64 8.50
C GLN A 479 -35.98 -14.10 8.95
N GLU A 480 -36.82 -14.98 8.36
CA GLU A 480 -36.80 -16.41 8.67
C GLU A 480 -35.46 -17.05 8.36
N TYR A 481 -34.89 -16.72 7.19
CA TYR A 481 -33.57 -17.21 6.77
C TYR A 481 -32.43 -16.79 7.72
N LEU A 482 -32.34 -15.50 8.08
CA LEU A 482 -31.29 -14.99 8.96
C LEU A 482 -31.46 -15.46 10.41
N ARG A 483 -32.66 -15.62 10.92
CA ARG A 483 -32.94 -16.21 12.25
C ARG A 483 -32.50 -17.66 12.29
N HIS A 484 -32.82 -18.45 11.27
CA HIS A 484 -32.35 -19.83 11.16
C HIS A 484 -30.81 -19.87 11.05
N ALA A 485 -30.19 -18.97 10.31
CA ALA A 485 -28.74 -18.89 10.20
C ALA A 485 -28.05 -18.63 11.54
N ILE A 486 -28.69 -17.86 12.44
CA ILE A 486 -28.21 -17.66 13.82
C ILE A 486 -28.32 -18.98 14.60
N ASP A 487 -29.50 -19.63 14.58
CA ASP A 487 -29.76 -20.89 15.30
C ASP A 487 -28.85 -22.03 14.83
N ALA A 488 -28.57 -22.09 13.51
CA ALA A 488 -27.67 -23.06 12.89
C ALA A 488 -26.18 -22.70 13.01
N SER A 489 -25.85 -21.60 13.70
CA SER A 489 -24.45 -21.12 13.84
C SER A 489 -23.75 -20.79 12.51
N TRP A 490 -24.49 -20.32 11.51
CA TRP A 490 -23.93 -19.80 10.26
C TRP A 490 -23.53 -18.33 10.36
N ILE A 491 -23.97 -17.66 11.43
CA ILE A 491 -23.63 -16.26 11.72
C ILE A 491 -22.51 -16.22 12.78
N ASN A 492 -21.47 -15.47 12.49
CA ASN A 492 -20.40 -15.18 13.43
C ASN A 492 -20.87 -14.12 14.43
N ILE A 493 -21.34 -14.55 15.60
CA ILE A 493 -21.86 -13.67 16.64
C ILE A 493 -20.77 -12.82 17.31
N THR A 494 -19.49 -13.15 17.13
CA THR A 494 -18.38 -12.35 17.70
C THR A 494 -18.18 -11.02 16.95
N ALA A 495 -18.84 -10.86 15.80
CA ALA A 495 -18.88 -9.58 15.06
C ALA A 495 -19.79 -8.53 15.71
N PHE A 496 -20.56 -8.90 16.75
CA PHE A 496 -21.52 -8.03 17.41
C PHE A 496 -21.12 -7.75 18.86
N ASP A 497 -21.42 -6.54 19.32
CA ASP A 497 -21.22 -6.12 20.72
C ASP A 497 -22.35 -6.69 21.59
N LEU A 498 -22.22 -7.94 22.01
CA LEU A 498 -23.18 -8.61 22.86
C LEU A 498 -22.80 -8.44 24.34
N ASN A 499 -23.65 -7.78 25.10
CA ASN A 499 -23.43 -7.50 26.53
C ASN A 499 -23.48 -8.72 27.44
N GLU A 500 -23.98 -9.85 26.96
CA GLU A 500 -24.14 -11.09 27.74
C GLU A 500 -23.58 -12.32 27.03
N LYS A 501 -23.03 -13.24 27.83
CA LYS A 501 -22.41 -14.48 27.37
C LYS A 501 -23.42 -15.50 26.80
N TYR A 502 -24.72 -15.26 26.94
CA TYR A 502 -25.82 -16.11 26.50
C TYR A 502 -26.95 -15.22 25.94
N ALA A 503 -26.73 -14.63 24.75
CA ALA A 503 -27.79 -13.92 24.05
C ALA A 503 -28.74 -14.91 23.36
N ASP A 504 -30.04 -14.65 23.41
CA ASP A 504 -31.01 -15.45 22.65
C ASP A 504 -31.02 -15.04 21.16
N THR A 505 -31.63 -15.86 20.31
CA THR A 505 -31.73 -15.60 18.85
C THR A 505 -32.35 -14.24 18.54
N SER A 506 -33.25 -13.73 19.35
CA SER A 506 -33.92 -12.45 19.12
C SER A 506 -33.01 -11.28 19.43
N GLU A 507 -32.17 -11.39 20.46
CA GLU A 507 -31.16 -10.38 20.79
C GLU A 507 -30.06 -10.33 19.74
N VAL A 508 -29.52 -11.49 19.31
CA VAL A 508 -28.56 -11.58 18.23
C VAL A 508 -29.11 -11.01 16.93
N TYR A 509 -30.38 -11.32 16.62
CA TYR A 509 -31.03 -10.81 15.42
C TYR A 509 -31.21 -9.28 15.45
N ALA A 510 -31.53 -8.71 16.60
CA ALA A 510 -31.65 -7.26 16.76
C ALA A 510 -30.27 -6.56 16.53
N GLN A 511 -29.17 -7.15 17.02
CA GLN A 511 -27.81 -6.64 16.75
C GLN A 511 -27.42 -6.80 15.28
N LEU A 512 -27.76 -7.92 14.65
CA LEU A 512 -27.54 -8.13 13.22
C LEU A 512 -28.26 -7.07 12.37
N MET A 513 -29.53 -6.73 12.70
CA MET A 513 -30.29 -5.68 12.01
C MET A 513 -29.63 -4.30 12.17
N SER A 514 -29.17 -3.99 13.38
CA SER A 514 -28.47 -2.74 13.66
C SER A 514 -27.16 -2.67 12.85
N TYR A 515 -26.41 -3.75 12.84
CA TYR A 515 -25.18 -3.89 12.06
C TYR A 515 -25.45 -3.70 10.56
N VAL A 516 -26.44 -4.39 9.99
CA VAL A 516 -26.81 -4.23 8.57
C VAL A 516 -27.13 -2.77 8.25
N THR A 517 -27.93 -2.11 9.07
CA THR A 517 -28.32 -0.72 8.85
C THR A 517 -27.11 0.21 8.86
N GLU A 518 -26.19 0.02 9.80
CA GLU A 518 -24.96 0.82 9.90
C GLU A 518 -24.04 0.59 8.70
N GLN A 519 -23.86 -0.68 8.31
CA GLN A 519 -23.00 -1.01 7.17
C GLN A 519 -23.54 -0.48 5.82
N LEU A 520 -24.86 -0.38 5.64
CA LEU A 520 -25.44 0.14 4.41
C LEU A 520 -25.35 1.67 4.30
N LYS A 521 -25.25 2.39 5.42
CA LYS A 521 -25.19 3.86 5.41
C LYS A 521 -24.01 4.41 4.60
N ASN A 522 -22.84 3.79 4.74
CA ASN A 522 -21.60 4.24 4.10
C ASN A 522 -21.08 3.24 3.05
N ASN A 523 -22.01 2.56 2.35
CA ASN A 523 -21.64 1.50 1.41
C ASN A 523 -21.82 1.96 -0.04
N THR A 524 -20.71 2.25 -0.71
CA THR A 524 -20.69 2.74 -2.10
C THR A 524 -21.32 1.75 -3.10
N ALA A 525 -21.13 0.45 -2.90
CA ALA A 525 -21.72 -0.55 -3.79
C ALA A 525 -23.26 -0.62 -3.62
N PHE A 526 -23.74 -0.46 -2.40
CA PHE A 526 -25.18 -0.31 -2.14
C PHE A 526 -25.75 0.97 -2.77
N ASP A 527 -25.01 2.07 -2.67
CA ASP A 527 -25.40 3.34 -3.27
C ASP A 527 -25.58 3.23 -4.78
N LYS A 528 -24.72 2.46 -5.47
CA LYS A 528 -24.86 2.20 -6.91
C LYS A 528 -26.18 1.47 -7.23
N ILE A 529 -26.66 0.58 -6.37
CA ILE A 529 -27.96 -0.08 -6.54
C ILE A 529 -29.11 0.94 -6.39
N VAL A 530 -29.03 1.84 -5.43
CA VAL A 530 -30.04 2.90 -5.25
C VAL A 530 -30.09 3.80 -6.48
N TYR A 531 -28.93 4.24 -7.00
CA TYR A 531 -28.84 5.02 -8.24
C TYR A 531 -29.46 4.26 -9.44
N LYS A 532 -29.14 2.98 -9.58
CA LYS A 532 -29.73 2.12 -10.62
C LYS A 532 -31.24 2.22 -10.65
N TYR A 533 -31.89 2.04 -9.50
CA TYR A 533 -33.36 2.08 -9.44
C TYR A 533 -33.95 3.49 -9.59
N LEU A 534 -33.21 4.53 -9.19
CA LEU A 534 -33.60 5.91 -9.50
C LEU A 534 -33.62 6.17 -11.02
N ILE A 535 -32.63 5.62 -11.74
CA ILE A 535 -32.56 5.68 -13.20
C ILE A 535 -33.71 4.87 -13.83
N TYR A 536 -33.87 3.60 -13.44
CA TYR A 536 -34.91 2.74 -14.00
C TYR A 536 -36.36 3.22 -13.70
N ASN A 537 -36.53 3.97 -12.61
CA ASN A 537 -37.83 4.57 -12.21
C ASN A 537 -37.98 6.02 -12.74
N ASP A 538 -37.16 6.48 -13.67
CA ASP A 538 -37.16 7.82 -14.30
C ASP A 538 -37.11 8.97 -13.27
N LYS A 539 -36.49 8.74 -12.12
CA LYS A 539 -36.21 9.79 -11.11
C LYS A 539 -34.91 10.51 -11.40
N ILE A 540 -33.98 9.86 -12.11
CA ILE A 540 -32.79 10.44 -12.71
C ILE A 540 -32.92 10.21 -14.21
N THR A 541 -32.87 11.28 -14.99
CA THR A 541 -33.06 11.27 -16.43
C THR A 541 -31.73 11.25 -17.18
N GLY A 542 -31.76 10.80 -18.46
CA GLY A 542 -30.57 10.86 -19.32
C GLY A 542 -30.03 12.27 -19.49
N SER A 543 -30.91 13.28 -19.54
CA SER A 543 -30.53 14.70 -19.59
C SER A 543 -29.72 15.12 -18.38
N GLN A 544 -30.15 14.74 -17.18
CA GLN A 544 -29.42 15.02 -15.92
C GLN A 544 -28.06 14.33 -15.91
N LEU A 545 -27.97 13.07 -16.34
CA LEU A 545 -26.69 12.37 -16.44
C LEU A 545 -25.73 13.04 -17.44
N CYS A 546 -26.25 13.56 -18.57
CA CYS A 546 -25.45 14.31 -19.53
C CYS A 546 -24.89 15.62 -18.92
N LEU A 547 -25.73 16.35 -18.17
CA LEU A 547 -25.31 17.57 -17.47
C LEU A 547 -24.24 17.28 -16.41
N ILE A 548 -24.39 16.19 -15.67
CA ILE A 548 -23.39 15.75 -14.68
C ILE A 548 -22.05 15.40 -15.37
N LEU A 549 -22.07 14.65 -16.47
CA LEU A 549 -20.85 14.34 -17.23
C LEU A 549 -20.14 15.61 -17.71
N TYR A 550 -20.89 16.64 -18.10
CA TYR A 550 -20.34 17.93 -18.45
C TYR A 550 -19.77 18.66 -17.22
N GLU A 551 -20.51 18.73 -16.11
CA GLU A 551 -20.08 19.38 -14.87
C GLU A 551 -18.82 18.72 -14.29
N GLN A 552 -18.65 17.41 -14.47
CA GLN A 552 -17.47 16.66 -14.02
C GLN A 552 -16.31 16.68 -15.03
N GLY A 553 -16.48 17.35 -16.19
CA GLY A 553 -15.43 17.45 -17.21
C GLY A 553 -15.16 16.18 -18.00
N VAL A 554 -16.02 15.14 -17.87
CA VAL A 554 -15.92 13.89 -18.63
C VAL A 554 -16.30 14.12 -20.09
N LEU A 555 -17.32 14.95 -20.35
CA LEU A 555 -17.63 15.44 -21.69
C LEU A 555 -16.78 16.68 -21.94
N ALA A 556 -15.65 16.49 -22.62
CA ALA A 556 -14.84 17.57 -23.13
C ALA A 556 -15.54 18.14 -24.38
N ALA A 557 -15.86 19.42 -24.34
CA ALA A 557 -16.22 20.16 -25.55
C ALA A 557 -15.05 21.05 -25.91
N ASP A 558 -14.79 21.20 -27.23
CA ASP A 558 -13.91 22.25 -27.73
C ASP A 558 -14.28 23.57 -27.05
N ASP A 559 -13.30 24.28 -26.50
CA ASP A 559 -13.48 25.47 -25.64
C ASP A 559 -14.44 26.56 -26.22
N SER A 560 -14.64 26.52 -27.52
CA SER A 560 -15.59 27.43 -28.22
C SER A 560 -17.02 26.90 -28.33
N ALA A 561 -17.21 25.55 -28.32
CA ALA A 561 -18.51 24.90 -28.50
C ALA A 561 -19.17 24.57 -27.15
N ALA A 562 -18.39 24.23 -26.12
CA ALA A 562 -18.84 23.78 -24.81
C ALA A 562 -19.66 24.80 -24.04
N LYS A 563 -19.43 26.07 -24.28
CA LYS A 563 -20.15 27.17 -23.62
C LYS A 563 -21.44 27.58 -24.35
N SER A 564 -21.79 26.87 -25.45
CA SER A 564 -23.02 27.18 -26.14
C SER A 564 -24.16 26.30 -25.62
N GLU A 565 -25.22 26.92 -25.12
CA GLU A 565 -26.50 26.32 -24.81
C GLU A 565 -27.02 25.39 -25.94
N LYS A 566 -26.63 25.65 -27.17
CA LYS A 566 -26.95 24.86 -28.35
C LYS A 566 -26.26 23.48 -28.36
N TRP A 567 -25.00 23.38 -27.96
CA TRP A 567 -24.28 22.12 -27.88
C TRP A 567 -24.85 21.24 -26.77
N LEU A 568 -25.08 21.79 -25.59
CA LEU A 568 -25.70 21.10 -24.47
C LEU A 568 -27.09 20.54 -24.83
N ASN A 569 -27.91 21.35 -25.47
CA ASN A 569 -29.21 20.94 -25.97
C ASN A 569 -29.13 19.86 -27.05
N GLN A 570 -28.08 19.82 -27.86
CA GLN A 570 -27.82 18.72 -28.81
C GLN A 570 -27.44 17.42 -28.10
N CYS A 571 -26.61 17.47 -27.08
CA CYS A 571 -26.25 16.29 -26.26
C CYS A 571 -27.47 15.74 -25.52
N ILE A 572 -28.28 16.60 -24.91
CA ILE A 572 -29.53 16.23 -24.24
C ILE A 572 -30.50 15.60 -25.25
N TYR A 573 -30.69 16.22 -26.42
CA TYR A 573 -31.55 15.68 -27.47
C TYR A 573 -31.08 14.34 -28.02
N PHE A 574 -29.78 14.12 -28.12
CA PHE A 574 -29.19 12.83 -28.53
C PHE A 574 -29.46 11.72 -27.51
N LEU A 575 -29.35 12.06 -26.21
CA LEU A 575 -29.60 11.10 -25.11
C LEU A 575 -31.11 10.84 -24.84
N GLU A 576 -31.99 11.77 -25.23
CA GLU A 576 -33.46 11.62 -25.12
C GLU A 576 -34.08 10.87 -26.32
N LYS A 577 -33.37 10.73 -27.43
CA LYS A 577 -33.81 9.99 -28.63
C LYS A 577 -33.28 8.57 -28.65
#